data_87cd8d1b5aa4f88e6e8d9ed0004398b7
#
_entry.id   87cd8d1b5aa4f88e6e8d9ed0004398b7
#
_cell.length_a   1.000
_cell.length_b   1.000
_cell.length_c   1.000
_cell.angle_alpha   90.00
_cell.angle_beta   90.00
_cell.angle_gamma   90.00
#
_symmetry.space_group_name_H-M   'P 1'
#
loop_
_entity.id
_entity.type
_entity.pdbx_description
1 polymer ?
#
loop_
_entity_poly.entity_id
_entity_poly.type
_entity_poly.pdbx_seq_one_letter_code
_entity_poly.pdbx_strand_id
1 'polypeptide(L)'
;MRLRRRGGALGVCIIMKRLNQNITSRYVEAANRLTSRQARRRIIAYVESYDDVFVWRAILSRFENATRYFEVMLPSRNNHLERGKKAAVMQLLHDGVGCDMIACVDADYDYLIQGASETSKIILSNPYVFHTYAYAIENLQCYAPSLHGVCVAVTLNDHMEFDFVDFLSQYSQAIFPLFIWSIWYYRTPRYAQFSITDFLQVIELGKVTPDNANDALQRLRSKVAKKVQWLQRHNPKAKESYLALKDELKRLGVTPDTTYLYIQGHHLFDRVVLPLMKNVCARLVREREREISLQSVHNTQYRNELSCYSSSISDITNTLKKSVGFLASEPYNRIVEDLTKAFEK
;
A
#
# COMPACT_ATOMS: atom_id res chain seq x y z
N MET A 1 -72.82 -30.13 -8.99
CA MET A 1 -71.81 -30.28 -10.00
C MET A 1 -71.28 -28.86 -10.35
N ARG A 2 -70.17 -28.40 -9.75
CA ARG A 2 -69.56 -27.06 -10.02
C ARG A 2 -68.07 -27.26 -10.12
N LEU A 3 -67.53 -27.13 -11.34
CA LEU A 3 -66.14 -27.10 -11.68
C LEU A 3 -65.51 -25.74 -11.24
N ARG A 4 -64.54 -25.80 -10.35
CA ARG A 4 -63.62 -24.60 -10.07
C ARG A 4 -62.35 -24.78 -10.86
N ARG A 5 -62.13 -23.91 -11.84
CA ARG A 5 -60.87 -23.70 -12.51
C ARG A 5 -59.94 -22.93 -11.53
N ARG A 6 -58.79 -23.51 -11.20
CA ARG A 6 -57.69 -22.79 -10.59
C ARG A 6 -56.76 -22.29 -11.69
N GLY A 7 -56.77 -20.99 -11.93
CA GLY A 7 -55.76 -20.30 -12.71
C GLY A 7 -54.54 -20.01 -11.84
N GLY A 8 -53.44 -20.73 -12.09
CA GLY A 8 -52.15 -20.41 -11.48
C GLY A 8 -51.51 -19.25 -12.21
N ALA A 9 -51.48 -18.07 -11.61
CA ALA A 9 -50.63 -16.99 -12.06
C ALA A 9 -49.20 -17.29 -11.61
N LEU A 10 -48.32 -17.62 -12.55
CA LEU A 10 -46.86 -17.58 -12.35
C LEU A 10 -46.42 -16.11 -12.16
N GLY A 11 -46.33 -15.71 -10.90
CA GLY A 11 -45.72 -14.44 -10.54
C GLY A 11 -44.23 -14.49 -10.84
N VAL A 12 -43.79 -13.86 -11.92
CA VAL A 12 -42.39 -13.59 -12.18
C VAL A 12 -41.92 -12.59 -11.12
N CYS A 13 -41.24 -13.09 -10.09
CA CYS A 13 -40.60 -12.25 -9.10
C CYS A 13 -39.40 -11.55 -9.77
N ILE A 14 -39.62 -10.34 -10.32
CA ILE A 14 -38.54 -9.47 -10.80
C ILE A 14 -37.81 -8.99 -9.55
N ILE A 15 -36.69 -9.64 -9.22
CA ILE A 15 -35.79 -9.14 -8.20
C ILE A 15 -35.19 -7.83 -8.76
N MET A 16 -35.77 -6.72 -8.34
CA MET A 16 -35.18 -5.39 -8.64
C MET A 16 -33.85 -5.31 -7.92
N LYS A 17 -32.75 -5.52 -8.65
CA LYS A 17 -31.40 -5.22 -8.14
C LYS A 17 -31.37 -3.74 -7.75
N ARG A 18 -30.85 -3.45 -6.57
CA ARG A 18 -30.71 -2.05 -6.10
C ARG A 18 -29.84 -1.28 -7.09
N LEU A 19 -30.12 0.01 -7.28
CA LEU A 19 -29.44 0.88 -8.27
C LEU A 19 -27.91 0.83 -8.13
N ASN A 20 -27.39 0.77 -6.91
CA ASN A 20 -25.95 0.65 -6.62
C ASN A 20 -25.30 -0.67 -7.09
N GLN A 21 -26.08 -1.72 -7.38
CA GLN A 21 -25.59 -2.99 -7.94
C GLN A 21 -25.45 -2.95 -9.46
N ASN A 22 -25.97 -1.92 -10.09
CA ASN A 22 -25.97 -1.73 -11.55
C ASN A 22 -25.06 -0.58 -12.02
N ILE A 23 -24.30 0.05 -11.10
CA ILE A 23 -23.33 1.09 -11.49
C ILE A 23 -22.12 0.40 -12.09
N THR A 24 -21.94 0.57 -13.39
CA THR A 24 -20.84 0.03 -14.20
C THR A 24 -20.18 1.17 -14.97
N SER A 25 -18.99 0.94 -15.54
CA SER A 25 -18.33 1.92 -16.41
C SER A 25 -19.26 2.44 -17.53
N ARG A 26 -20.08 1.55 -18.11
CA ARG A 26 -21.08 1.95 -19.13
C ARG A 26 -22.15 2.90 -18.58
N TYR A 27 -22.57 2.72 -17.33
CA TYR A 27 -23.51 3.64 -16.70
C TYR A 27 -22.87 5.02 -16.48
N VAL A 28 -21.65 5.08 -16.01
CA VAL A 28 -20.90 6.33 -15.82
C VAL A 28 -20.63 7.01 -17.16
N GLU A 29 -20.28 6.24 -18.19
CA GLU A 29 -20.11 6.73 -19.55
C GLU A 29 -21.42 7.35 -20.10
N ALA A 30 -22.55 6.67 -19.92
CA ALA A 30 -23.85 7.21 -20.32
C ALA A 30 -24.20 8.51 -19.57
N ALA A 31 -23.93 8.58 -18.27
CA ALA A 31 -24.11 9.79 -17.48
C ALA A 31 -23.21 10.93 -17.98
N ASN A 32 -21.94 10.66 -18.29
CA ASN A 32 -21.00 11.64 -18.88
C ASN A 32 -21.49 12.17 -20.25
N ARG A 33 -22.12 11.32 -21.06
CA ARG A 33 -22.69 11.74 -22.36
C ARG A 33 -23.90 12.68 -22.24
N LEU A 34 -24.62 12.60 -21.12
CA LEU A 34 -25.78 13.46 -20.83
C LEU A 34 -25.37 14.82 -20.23
N THR A 35 -24.11 14.98 -19.82
CA THR A 35 -23.60 16.27 -19.33
C THR A 35 -23.27 17.20 -20.49
N SER A 36 -23.14 18.51 -20.20
CA SER A 36 -22.73 19.51 -21.19
C SER A 36 -21.40 19.11 -21.84
N ARG A 37 -21.23 19.39 -23.14
CA ARG A 37 -19.94 19.19 -23.85
C ARG A 37 -18.77 19.96 -23.23
N GLN A 38 -19.03 20.97 -22.43
CA GLN A 38 -18.04 21.77 -21.70
C GLN A 38 -17.73 21.16 -20.31
N ALA A 39 -18.53 20.22 -19.82
CA ALA A 39 -18.29 19.58 -18.54
C ALA A 39 -17.15 18.54 -18.66
N ARG A 40 -16.26 18.56 -17.68
CA ARG A 40 -15.19 17.54 -17.61
C ARG A 40 -15.80 16.16 -17.39
N ARG A 41 -15.31 15.16 -18.12
CA ARG A 41 -15.66 13.76 -17.92
C ARG A 41 -15.27 13.30 -16.53
N ARG A 42 -16.21 12.72 -15.81
CA ARG A 42 -15.98 12.13 -14.49
C ARG A 42 -15.52 10.68 -14.66
N ILE A 43 -14.39 10.33 -14.04
CA ILE A 43 -13.89 8.97 -13.95
C ILE A 43 -13.95 8.57 -12.47
N ILE A 44 -14.69 7.50 -12.15
CA ILE A 44 -14.78 6.99 -10.80
C ILE A 44 -13.58 6.06 -10.55
N ALA A 45 -12.83 6.34 -9.47
CA ALA A 45 -11.73 5.49 -9.01
C ALA A 45 -12.12 4.84 -7.68
N TYR A 46 -12.40 3.54 -7.72
CA TYR A 46 -12.70 2.78 -6.51
C TYR A 46 -11.42 2.34 -5.80
N VAL A 47 -11.38 2.54 -4.49
CA VAL A 47 -10.29 2.14 -3.59
C VAL A 47 -10.80 1.19 -2.50
N GLU A 48 -9.90 0.47 -1.84
CA GLU A 48 -10.25 -0.56 -0.85
C GLU A 48 -10.63 0.03 0.51
N SER A 49 -9.99 1.13 0.92
CA SER A 49 -10.17 1.74 2.24
C SER A 49 -10.11 3.26 2.22
N TYR A 50 -10.48 3.90 3.33
CA TYR A 50 -10.34 5.36 3.47
C TYR A 50 -8.88 5.81 3.50
N ASP A 51 -7.95 4.96 3.96
CA ASP A 51 -6.52 5.28 3.97
C ASP A 51 -5.95 5.37 2.53
N ASP A 52 -6.53 4.63 1.58
CA ASP A 52 -6.13 4.63 0.16
C ASP A 52 -6.51 5.92 -0.56
N VAL A 53 -7.58 6.59 -0.12
CA VAL A 53 -8.14 7.77 -0.82
C VAL A 53 -7.08 8.85 -1.02
N PHE A 54 -6.28 9.14 0.00
CA PHE A 54 -5.27 10.19 -0.09
C PHE A 54 -4.15 9.82 -1.08
N VAL A 55 -3.64 8.60 -1.02
CA VAL A 55 -2.56 8.11 -1.88
C VAL A 55 -2.99 8.11 -3.34
N TRP A 56 -4.13 7.48 -3.64
CA TRP A 56 -4.65 7.43 -5.00
C TRP A 56 -5.10 8.79 -5.52
N ARG A 57 -5.61 9.66 -4.65
CA ARG A 57 -5.92 11.05 -5.02
C ARG A 57 -4.65 11.80 -5.43
N ALA A 58 -3.55 11.65 -4.68
CA ALA A 58 -2.27 12.28 -5.01
C ALA A 58 -1.70 11.78 -6.36
N ILE A 59 -1.87 10.49 -6.67
CA ILE A 59 -1.46 9.90 -7.95
C ILE A 59 -2.34 10.41 -9.09
N LEU A 60 -3.66 10.24 -8.98
CA LEU A 60 -4.61 10.48 -10.07
C LEU A 60 -4.77 11.97 -10.40
N SER A 61 -4.56 12.88 -9.45
CA SER A 61 -4.62 14.33 -9.70
C SER A 61 -3.67 14.79 -10.81
N ARG A 62 -2.57 14.09 -11.05
CA ARG A 62 -1.61 14.41 -12.10
C ARG A 62 -2.11 14.09 -13.51
N PHE A 63 -3.15 13.26 -13.62
CA PHE A 63 -3.79 12.86 -14.86
C PHE A 63 -5.09 13.63 -15.13
N GLU A 64 -5.43 14.59 -14.27
CA GLU A 64 -6.57 15.49 -14.50
C GLU A 64 -6.20 16.61 -15.47
N ASN A 65 -7.18 17.03 -16.26
CA ASN A 65 -7.03 18.12 -17.21
C ASN A 65 -8.37 18.82 -17.48
N ALA A 66 -8.43 19.69 -18.50
CA ALA A 66 -9.65 20.39 -18.88
C ALA A 66 -10.81 19.46 -19.33
N THR A 67 -10.51 18.22 -19.72
CA THR A 67 -11.50 17.29 -20.29
C THR A 67 -11.93 16.20 -19.31
N ARG A 68 -11.15 15.89 -18.27
CA ARG A 68 -11.43 14.82 -17.32
C ARG A 68 -10.98 15.15 -15.88
N TYR A 69 -11.64 14.52 -14.92
CA TYR A 69 -11.23 14.50 -13.50
C TYR A 69 -11.53 13.14 -12.89
N PHE A 70 -10.88 12.82 -11.77
CA PHE A 70 -11.08 11.57 -11.03
C PHE A 70 -11.81 11.83 -9.72
N GLU A 71 -12.81 11.01 -9.45
CA GLU A 71 -13.50 10.96 -8.16
C GLU A 71 -13.11 9.68 -7.43
N VAL A 72 -12.26 9.81 -6.39
CA VAL A 72 -11.79 8.67 -5.60
C VAL A 72 -12.79 8.36 -4.51
N MET A 73 -13.32 7.14 -4.48
CA MET A 73 -14.35 6.74 -3.53
C MET A 73 -14.30 5.25 -3.20
N LEU A 74 -14.95 4.88 -2.10
CA LEU A 74 -15.13 3.48 -1.75
C LEU A 74 -16.37 2.91 -2.46
N PRO A 75 -16.36 1.62 -2.84
CA PRO A 75 -17.55 0.96 -3.35
C PRO A 75 -18.66 0.93 -2.28
N SER A 76 -19.90 1.14 -2.70
CA SER A 76 -21.06 1.06 -1.80
C SER A 76 -21.17 -0.31 -1.18
N ARG A 77 -21.19 -0.38 0.15
CA ARG A 77 -21.32 -1.65 0.87
C ARG A 77 -22.75 -2.18 0.75
N ASN A 78 -22.92 -3.35 0.15
CA ASN A 78 -24.13 -4.14 0.35
C ASN A 78 -24.10 -4.71 1.78
N ASN A 79 -25.28 -4.78 2.44
CA ASN A 79 -25.47 -5.11 3.85
C ASN A 79 -25.03 -6.54 4.30
N HIS A 80 -24.15 -7.22 3.56
CA HIS A 80 -23.56 -8.49 3.95
C HIS A 80 -22.11 -8.30 4.38
N LEU A 81 -21.93 -8.28 5.68
CA LEU A 81 -20.70 -7.99 6.45
C LEU A 81 -19.58 -9.03 6.34
N GLU A 82 -19.65 -10.01 5.45
CA GLU A 82 -18.84 -11.23 5.61
C GLU A 82 -17.66 -11.44 4.65
N ARG A 83 -17.30 -10.49 3.78
CA ARG A 83 -16.07 -10.67 2.97
C ARG A 83 -15.32 -9.37 2.86
N GLY A 84 -13.97 -9.46 3.10
CA GLY A 84 -13.08 -8.32 3.24
C GLY A 84 -13.15 -7.29 2.10
N LYS A 85 -12.63 -6.12 2.36
CA LYS A 85 -12.67 -4.92 1.48
C LYS A 85 -12.24 -5.24 0.04
N LYS A 86 -11.20 -6.04 -0.15
CA LYS A 86 -10.71 -6.52 -1.45
C LYS A 86 -11.78 -7.32 -2.22
N ALA A 87 -12.61 -8.11 -1.53
CA ALA A 87 -13.68 -8.86 -2.19
C ALA A 87 -14.78 -7.95 -2.78
N ALA A 88 -15.06 -6.80 -2.16
CA ALA A 88 -16.02 -5.83 -2.70
C ALA A 88 -15.48 -5.18 -3.99
N VAL A 89 -14.20 -4.84 -4.02
CA VAL A 89 -13.53 -4.36 -5.24
C VAL A 89 -13.46 -5.47 -6.28
N MET A 90 -13.09 -6.69 -5.89
CA MET A 90 -13.03 -7.85 -6.79
C MET A 90 -14.38 -8.16 -7.48
N GLN A 91 -15.51 -7.96 -6.78
CA GLN A 91 -16.82 -8.12 -7.39
C GLN A 91 -17.10 -7.07 -8.49
N LEU A 92 -16.54 -5.85 -8.32
CA LEU A 92 -16.61 -4.80 -9.35
C LEU A 92 -15.70 -5.11 -10.55
N LEU A 93 -14.59 -5.82 -10.34
CA LEU A 93 -13.61 -6.11 -11.40
C LEU A 93 -14.16 -7.02 -12.50
N HIS A 94 -15.14 -7.89 -12.20
CA HIS A 94 -15.71 -8.82 -13.20
C HIS A 94 -16.53 -8.12 -14.28
N ASP A 95 -17.36 -7.11 -13.93
CA ASP A 95 -18.33 -6.57 -14.88
C ASP A 95 -18.43 -5.04 -14.91
N GLY A 96 -17.74 -4.33 -14.00
CA GLY A 96 -17.95 -2.91 -13.76
C GLY A 96 -16.86 -1.97 -14.25
N VAL A 97 -15.62 -2.45 -14.34
CA VAL A 97 -14.42 -1.63 -14.58
C VAL A 97 -14.21 -1.34 -16.07
N GLY A 98 -13.86 -0.12 -16.38
CA GLY A 98 -13.63 0.35 -17.76
C GLY A 98 -13.12 1.79 -17.76
N CYS A 99 -13.16 2.45 -18.90
CA CYS A 99 -12.55 3.78 -19.09
C CYS A 99 -13.17 4.93 -18.26
N ASP A 100 -14.40 4.77 -17.75
CA ASP A 100 -15.08 5.75 -16.87
C ASP A 100 -15.16 5.28 -15.41
N MET A 101 -14.72 4.07 -15.12
CA MET A 101 -14.70 3.50 -13.79
C MET A 101 -13.51 2.58 -13.64
N ILE A 102 -12.54 2.99 -12.83
CA ILE A 102 -11.30 2.25 -12.59
C ILE A 102 -11.27 1.68 -11.17
N ALA A 103 -10.45 0.68 -10.97
CA ALA A 103 -10.16 0.14 -9.65
C ALA A 103 -8.69 0.40 -9.30
N CYS A 104 -8.47 0.83 -8.07
CA CYS A 104 -7.16 1.11 -7.50
C CYS A 104 -6.99 0.23 -6.26
N VAL A 105 -6.08 -0.74 -6.31
CA VAL A 105 -5.97 -1.83 -5.33
C VAL A 105 -4.54 -1.96 -4.80
N ASP A 106 -4.40 -2.61 -3.66
CA ASP A 106 -3.11 -3.08 -3.19
C ASP A 106 -2.66 -4.28 -4.02
N ALA A 107 -1.38 -4.31 -4.38
CA ALA A 107 -0.81 -5.43 -5.13
C ALA A 107 -0.74 -6.71 -4.30
N ASP A 108 -0.58 -6.59 -2.99
CA ASP A 108 -0.22 -7.72 -2.13
C ASP A 108 0.92 -8.54 -2.76
N TYR A 109 0.77 -9.86 -2.85
CA TYR A 109 1.67 -10.72 -3.63
C TYR A 109 1.15 -11.00 -5.05
N ASP A 110 -0.05 -10.52 -5.42
CA ASP A 110 -0.66 -10.78 -6.73
C ASP A 110 0.22 -10.31 -7.88
N TYR A 111 0.91 -9.15 -7.71
CA TYR A 111 1.91 -8.69 -8.68
C TYR A 111 3.11 -9.64 -8.77
N LEU A 112 3.61 -10.16 -7.65
CA LEU A 112 4.82 -10.99 -7.64
C LEU A 112 4.57 -12.44 -8.07
N ILE A 113 3.33 -12.93 -7.98
CA ILE A 113 3.00 -14.29 -8.41
C ILE A 113 2.61 -14.42 -9.89
N GLN A 114 2.53 -13.30 -10.60
CA GLN A 114 2.41 -13.23 -12.07
C GLN A 114 1.32 -14.14 -12.65
N GLY A 115 0.10 -14.05 -12.14
CA GLY A 115 -1.05 -14.81 -12.64
C GLY A 115 -1.17 -16.24 -12.09
N ALA A 116 -0.42 -16.62 -11.06
CA ALA A 116 -0.57 -17.93 -10.43
C ALA A 116 -1.89 -18.10 -9.64
N SER A 117 -2.61 -17.02 -9.36
CA SER A 117 -3.97 -17.02 -8.79
C SER A 117 -4.96 -16.32 -9.74
N GLU A 118 -6.25 -16.60 -9.59
CA GLU A 118 -7.30 -15.90 -10.38
C GLU A 118 -7.31 -14.39 -10.07
N THR A 119 -7.09 -14.01 -8.81
CA THR A 119 -6.97 -12.59 -8.41
C THR A 119 -5.83 -11.92 -9.14
N SER A 120 -4.65 -12.54 -9.12
CA SER A 120 -3.47 -12.03 -9.81
C SER A 120 -3.69 -11.89 -11.33
N LYS A 121 -4.35 -12.87 -11.97
CA LYS A 121 -4.70 -12.78 -13.39
C LYS A 121 -5.57 -11.56 -13.68
N ILE A 122 -6.63 -11.35 -12.90
CA ILE A 122 -7.56 -10.24 -13.08
C ILE A 122 -6.84 -8.90 -12.91
N ILE A 123 -6.07 -8.75 -11.83
CA ILE A 123 -5.34 -7.52 -11.52
C ILE A 123 -4.34 -7.17 -12.64
N LEU A 124 -3.63 -8.16 -13.18
CA LEU A 124 -2.58 -7.94 -14.17
C LEU A 124 -3.10 -7.85 -15.61
N SER A 125 -4.28 -8.40 -15.93
CA SER A 125 -4.80 -8.44 -17.29
C SER A 125 -5.73 -7.29 -17.65
N ASN A 126 -6.36 -6.64 -16.66
CA ASN A 126 -7.33 -5.59 -16.91
C ASN A 126 -6.65 -4.21 -16.94
N PRO A 127 -6.67 -3.49 -18.08
CA PRO A 127 -5.97 -2.20 -18.23
C PRO A 127 -6.58 -1.06 -17.42
N TYR A 128 -7.71 -1.26 -16.76
CA TYR A 128 -8.39 -0.30 -15.89
C TYR A 128 -8.33 -0.67 -14.40
N VAL A 129 -7.49 -1.65 -14.08
CA VAL A 129 -7.15 -2.03 -12.70
C VAL A 129 -5.72 -1.60 -12.44
N PHE A 130 -5.55 -0.62 -11.56
CA PHE A 130 -4.25 -0.10 -11.17
C PHE A 130 -3.90 -0.62 -9.78
N HIS A 131 -2.67 -1.05 -9.60
CA HIS A 131 -2.20 -1.57 -8.32
C HIS A 131 -0.92 -0.86 -7.87
N THR A 132 -0.59 -0.98 -6.59
CA THR A 132 0.52 -0.25 -5.96
C THR A 132 1.91 -0.65 -6.46
N TYR A 133 2.08 -1.74 -7.20
CA TYR A 133 3.36 -2.39 -7.52
C TYR A 133 4.20 -2.75 -6.28
N ALA A 134 4.23 -1.92 -5.24
CA ALA A 134 4.63 -2.29 -3.89
C ALA A 134 3.56 -3.22 -3.27
N TYR A 135 3.83 -3.82 -2.09
CA TYR A 135 2.85 -4.71 -1.47
C TYR A 135 1.51 -3.99 -1.23
N ALA A 136 1.54 -2.83 -0.59
CA ALA A 136 0.37 -2.02 -0.26
C ALA A 136 0.73 -0.52 -0.19
N ILE A 137 -0.26 0.35 0.04
CA ILE A 137 -0.03 1.79 0.18
C ILE A 137 0.92 2.13 1.33
N GLU A 138 0.92 1.37 2.44
CA GLU A 138 1.82 1.60 3.56
C GLU A 138 3.29 1.49 3.15
N ASN A 139 3.61 0.61 2.18
CA ASN A 139 4.97 0.51 1.67
C ASN A 139 5.38 1.77 0.91
N LEU A 140 4.45 2.40 0.18
CA LEU A 140 4.66 3.68 -0.49
C LEU A 140 4.82 4.81 0.53
N GLN A 141 3.96 4.86 1.56
CA GLN A 141 4.05 5.84 2.65
C GLN A 141 5.38 5.73 3.41
N CYS A 142 5.93 4.51 3.52
CA CYS A 142 7.21 4.20 4.16
C CYS A 142 8.40 4.27 3.19
N TYR A 143 8.30 4.99 2.06
CA TYR A 143 9.39 5.13 1.11
C TYR A 143 10.61 5.80 1.74
N ALA A 144 11.70 5.05 1.88
CA ALA A 144 12.87 5.43 2.68
C ALA A 144 13.41 6.83 2.43
N PRO A 145 13.60 7.28 1.16
CA PRO A 145 14.10 8.62 0.87
C PRO A 145 13.21 9.77 1.37
N SER A 146 11.94 9.52 1.64
CA SER A 146 11.00 10.55 2.11
C SER A 146 10.88 10.65 3.63
N LEU A 147 11.39 9.68 4.40
CA LEU A 147 11.13 9.59 5.84
C LEU A 147 11.78 10.73 6.63
N HIS A 148 12.95 11.20 6.23
CA HIS A 148 13.54 12.39 6.83
C HIS A 148 12.64 13.62 6.66
N GLY A 149 12.11 13.85 5.46
CA GLY A 149 11.19 14.95 5.21
C GLY A 149 9.89 14.84 6.05
N VAL A 150 9.43 13.63 6.35
CA VAL A 150 8.31 13.42 7.30
C VAL A 150 8.72 13.82 8.71
N CYS A 151 9.93 13.47 9.17
CA CYS A 151 10.43 13.92 10.47
C CYS A 151 10.51 15.45 10.55
N VAL A 152 11.00 16.11 9.51
CA VAL A 152 11.02 17.58 9.42
C VAL A 152 9.61 18.17 9.50
N ALA A 153 8.65 17.62 8.75
CA ALA A 153 7.26 18.08 8.77
C ALA A 153 6.59 17.90 10.13
N VAL A 154 6.98 16.88 10.89
CA VAL A 154 6.47 16.61 12.25
C VAL A 154 7.10 17.53 13.27
N THR A 155 8.43 17.69 13.25
CA THR A 155 9.21 18.28 14.34
C THR A 155 9.68 19.69 14.08
N LEU A 156 9.56 20.19 12.84
CA LEU A 156 10.10 21.47 12.39
C LEU A 156 11.61 21.62 12.68
N ASN A 157 12.32 20.51 12.69
CA ASN A 157 13.77 20.42 12.88
C ASN A 157 14.36 19.60 11.72
N ASP A 158 15.28 20.22 10.95
CA ASP A 158 15.90 19.65 9.74
C ASP A 158 17.22 18.93 10.03
N HIS A 159 17.53 18.68 11.30
CA HIS A 159 18.72 17.92 11.66
C HIS A 159 18.60 16.44 11.25
N MET A 160 19.65 15.89 10.61
CA MET A 160 19.70 14.50 10.18
C MET A 160 20.10 13.58 11.34
N GLU A 161 19.16 13.21 12.19
CA GLU A 161 19.41 12.34 13.37
C GLU A 161 19.57 10.85 13.00
N PHE A 162 19.01 10.41 11.86
CA PHE A 162 19.02 9.00 11.48
C PHE A 162 18.91 8.80 9.96
N ASP A 163 19.74 7.92 9.41
CA ASP A 163 19.70 7.55 7.98
C ASP A 163 18.71 6.40 7.75
N PHE A 164 17.47 6.76 7.39
CA PHE A 164 16.43 5.80 7.06
C PHE A 164 16.70 5.03 5.76
N VAL A 165 17.43 5.63 4.82
CA VAL A 165 17.75 5.01 3.53
C VAL A 165 18.71 3.86 3.73
N ASP A 166 19.79 4.10 4.44
CA ASP A 166 20.78 3.07 4.78
C ASP A 166 20.12 1.96 5.64
N PHE A 167 19.38 2.34 6.67
CA PHE A 167 18.72 1.36 7.56
C PHE A 167 17.75 0.43 6.81
N LEU A 168 16.84 0.97 5.98
CA LEU A 168 15.87 0.16 5.24
C LEU A 168 16.51 -0.64 4.10
N SER A 169 17.60 -0.15 3.51
CA SER A 169 18.43 -0.93 2.58
C SER A 169 19.05 -2.13 3.30
N GLN A 170 19.70 -1.94 4.44
CA GLN A 170 20.30 -3.02 5.23
C GLN A 170 19.25 -4.01 5.77
N TYR A 171 18.08 -3.52 6.19
CA TYR A 171 16.94 -4.36 6.57
C TYR A 171 16.49 -5.23 5.39
N SER A 172 16.31 -4.63 4.23
CA SER A 172 15.93 -5.32 2.98
C SER A 172 16.94 -6.40 2.59
N GLN A 173 18.23 -6.07 2.60
CA GLN A 173 19.31 -7.02 2.30
C GLN A 173 19.28 -8.21 3.27
N ALA A 174 19.03 -7.96 4.56
CA ALA A 174 18.95 -9.00 5.56
C ALA A 174 17.79 -9.97 5.32
N ILE A 175 16.62 -9.47 4.90
CA ILE A 175 15.42 -10.29 4.72
C ILE A 175 15.29 -10.89 3.32
N PHE A 176 15.95 -10.35 2.31
CA PHE A 176 15.82 -10.74 0.90
C PHE A 176 15.92 -12.25 0.64
N PRO A 177 16.91 -12.99 1.16
CA PRO A 177 16.98 -14.44 0.91
C PRO A 177 15.76 -15.19 1.44
N LEU A 178 15.23 -14.78 2.59
CA LEU A 178 14.05 -15.40 3.20
C LEU A 178 12.77 -14.98 2.47
N PHE A 179 12.71 -13.75 1.98
CA PHE A 179 11.59 -13.25 1.18
C PHE A 179 11.40 -14.08 -0.09
N ILE A 180 12.49 -14.42 -0.81
CA ILE A 180 12.39 -15.32 -1.97
C ILE A 180 11.78 -16.66 -1.58
N TRP A 181 12.18 -17.25 -0.45
CA TRP A 181 11.56 -18.48 0.06
C TRP A 181 10.07 -18.29 0.39
N SER A 182 9.68 -17.15 0.96
CA SER A 182 8.28 -16.85 1.26
C SER A 182 7.44 -16.86 -0.02
N ILE A 183 7.88 -16.17 -1.08
CA ILE A 183 7.19 -16.18 -2.38
C ILE A 183 7.23 -17.55 -3.03
N TRP A 184 8.34 -18.30 -2.91
CA TRP A 184 8.44 -19.65 -3.42
C TRP A 184 7.38 -20.58 -2.80
N TYR A 185 7.21 -20.53 -1.48
CA TYR A 185 6.16 -21.29 -0.79
C TYR A 185 4.78 -20.79 -1.15
N TYR A 186 4.59 -19.48 -1.28
CA TYR A 186 3.30 -18.89 -1.67
C TYR A 186 2.80 -19.37 -3.03
N ARG A 187 3.72 -19.65 -3.97
CA ARG A 187 3.42 -20.20 -5.30
C ARG A 187 3.20 -21.72 -5.31
N THR A 188 3.41 -22.40 -4.21
CA THR A 188 3.33 -23.86 -4.14
C THR A 188 2.15 -24.33 -3.28
N PRO A 189 1.63 -25.56 -3.52
CA PRO A 189 0.63 -26.16 -2.63
C PRO A 189 1.09 -26.35 -1.18
N ARG A 190 2.38 -26.13 -0.91
CA ARG A 190 3.03 -26.28 0.39
C ARG A 190 3.06 -24.98 1.22
N TYR A 191 2.24 -24.00 0.87
CA TYR A 191 2.17 -22.70 1.56
C TYR A 191 2.04 -22.84 3.09
N ALA A 192 1.26 -23.81 3.57
CA ALA A 192 1.09 -24.06 5.00
C ALA A 192 2.37 -24.46 5.76
N GLN A 193 3.44 -24.88 5.06
CA GLN A 193 4.73 -25.24 5.68
C GLN A 193 5.61 -24.02 6.00
N PHE A 194 5.40 -22.92 5.30
CA PHE A 194 6.05 -21.64 5.55
C PHE A 194 5.13 -20.51 5.05
N SER A 195 4.24 -20.10 5.91
CA SER A 195 3.24 -19.07 5.64
C SER A 195 3.84 -17.66 5.72
N ILE A 196 3.05 -16.66 5.28
CA ILE A 196 3.40 -15.24 5.48
C ILE A 196 3.59 -14.90 6.96
N THR A 197 2.79 -15.49 7.86
CA THR A 197 2.92 -15.29 9.30
C THR A 197 4.26 -15.81 9.82
N ASP A 198 4.70 -17.00 9.36
CA ASP A 198 6.02 -17.54 9.73
C ASP A 198 7.15 -16.64 9.23
N PHE A 199 7.02 -16.12 8.00
CA PHE A 199 7.98 -15.16 7.47
C PHE A 199 8.05 -13.90 8.34
N LEU A 200 6.92 -13.28 8.67
CA LEU A 200 6.85 -12.06 9.47
C LEU A 200 7.43 -12.25 10.88
N GLN A 201 7.19 -13.40 11.51
CA GLN A 201 7.79 -13.72 12.81
C GLN A 201 9.32 -13.76 12.76
N VAL A 202 9.90 -14.27 11.69
CA VAL A 202 11.37 -14.31 11.55
C VAL A 202 11.94 -12.92 11.33
N ILE A 203 11.29 -12.08 10.52
CA ILE A 203 11.78 -10.75 10.18
C ILE A 203 11.47 -9.68 11.22
N GLU A 204 10.75 -10.01 12.29
CA GLU A 204 10.44 -9.10 13.41
C GLU A 204 11.73 -8.60 14.07
N LEU A 205 11.92 -7.27 14.10
CA LEU A 205 13.10 -6.63 14.70
C LEU A 205 13.01 -6.49 16.22
N GLY A 206 11.77 -6.43 16.75
CA GLY A 206 11.51 -6.06 18.14
C GLY A 206 11.65 -4.55 18.35
N LYS A 207 12.04 -4.13 19.55
CA LYS A 207 12.21 -2.70 19.87
C LYS A 207 13.49 -2.16 19.23
N VAL A 208 13.33 -1.26 18.25
CA VAL A 208 14.42 -0.58 17.55
C VAL A 208 14.43 0.91 17.89
N THR A 209 15.62 1.42 18.13
CA THR A 209 15.93 2.83 18.36
C THR A 209 17.14 3.21 17.50
N PRO A 210 17.43 4.49 17.28
CA PRO A 210 18.63 4.89 16.55
C PRO A 210 19.92 4.29 17.10
N ASP A 211 20.04 4.14 18.44
CA ASP A 211 21.25 3.64 19.09
C ASP A 211 21.48 2.14 18.90
N ASN A 212 20.40 1.35 18.79
CA ASN A 212 20.49 -0.11 18.71
C ASN A 212 20.16 -0.68 17.33
N ALA A 213 19.95 0.17 16.33
CA ALA A 213 19.54 -0.23 14.99
C ALA A 213 20.50 -1.26 14.37
N ASN A 214 21.80 -1.03 14.46
CA ASN A 214 22.82 -1.94 13.93
C ASN A 214 22.80 -3.31 14.65
N ASP A 215 22.65 -3.35 15.95
CA ASP A 215 22.55 -4.59 16.72
C ASP A 215 21.26 -5.36 16.37
N ALA A 216 20.15 -4.64 16.17
CA ALA A 216 18.90 -5.24 15.74
C ALA A 216 19.04 -5.89 14.35
N LEU A 217 19.71 -5.22 13.41
CA LEU A 217 20.01 -5.75 12.07
C LEU A 217 20.93 -6.97 12.12
N GLN A 218 21.94 -6.99 13.00
CA GLN A 218 22.82 -8.15 13.18
C GLN A 218 22.06 -9.37 13.72
N ARG A 219 21.19 -9.16 14.72
CA ARG A 219 20.31 -10.22 15.22
C ARG A 219 19.35 -10.73 14.14
N LEU A 220 18.80 -9.83 13.32
CA LEU A 220 17.94 -10.19 12.19
C LEU A 220 18.68 -11.05 11.18
N ARG A 221 19.88 -10.64 10.74
CA ARG A 221 20.71 -11.42 9.79
C ARG A 221 20.95 -12.84 10.31
N SER A 222 21.24 -12.98 11.60
CA SER A 222 21.46 -14.28 12.22
C SER A 222 20.20 -15.15 12.25
N LYS A 223 19.03 -14.58 12.58
CA LYS A 223 17.73 -15.29 12.55
C LYS A 223 17.39 -15.75 11.13
N VAL A 224 17.52 -14.85 10.16
CA VAL A 224 17.24 -15.14 8.76
C VAL A 224 18.17 -16.22 8.23
N ALA A 225 19.48 -16.12 8.47
CA ALA A 225 20.45 -17.13 8.02
C ALA A 225 20.12 -18.53 8.54
N LYS A 226 19.79 -18.67 9.84
CA LYS A 226 19.36 -19.94 10.43
C LYS A 226 18.10 -20.49 9.76
N LYS A 227 17.10 -19.65 9.52
CA LYS A 227 15.85 -20.08 8.86
C LYS A 227 16.07 -20.48 7.41
N VAL A 228 16.85 -19.72 6.65
CA VAL A 228 17.22 -20.05 5.26
C VAL A 228 17.96 -21.38 5.18
N GLN A 229 18.94 -21.63 6.04
CA GLN A 229 19.63 -22.92 6.11
C GLN A 229 18.66 -24.07 6.39
N TRP A 230 17.73 -23.87 7.32
CA TRP A 230 16.70 -24.87 7.60
C TRP A 230 15.83 -25.15 6.39
N LEU A 231 15.34 -24.11 5.69
CA LEU A 231 14.52 -24.24 4.48
C LEU A 231 15.29 -24.96 3.36
N GLN A 232 16.55 -24.65 3.17
CA GLN A 232 17.41 -25.32 2.17
C GLN A 232 17.57 -26.82 2.44
N ARG A 233 17.79 -27.20 3.71
CA ARG A 233 17.91 -28.61 4.11
C ARG A 233 16.61 -29.39 3.90
N HIS A 234 15.45 -28.76 4.12
CA HIS A 234 14.15 -29.40 3.96
C HIS A 234 13.63 -29.38 2.51
N ASN A 235 14.31 -28.64 1.64
CA ASN A 235 13.96 -28.55 0.21
C ASN A 235 15.22 -28.74 -0.69
N PRO A 236 15.90 -29.87 -0.66
CA PRO A 236 17.18 -30.07 -1.36
C PRO A 236 17.04 -29.93 -2.87
N LYS A 237 15.85 -30.20 -3.43
CA LYS A 237 15.57 -30.10 -4.87
C LYS A 237 15.10 -28.71 -5.32
N ALA A 238 14.96 -27.74 -4.41
CA ALA A 238 14.42 -26.42 -4.72
C ALA A 238 15.45 -25.42 -5.26
N LYS A 239 16.73 -25.77 -5.32
CA LYS A 239 17.82 -24.83 -5.67
C LYS A 239 17.57 -24.13 -7.00
N GLU A 240 17.25 -24.87 -8.05
CA GLU A 240 17.04 -24.31 -9.39
C GLU A 240 15.80 -23.40 -9.44
N SER A 241 14.66 -23.86 -8.89
CA SER A 241 13.43 -23.08 -8.85
C SER A 241 13.55 -21.84 -7.96
N TYR A 242 14.32 -21.90 -6.87
CA TYR A 242 14.64 -20.75 -6.05
C TYR A 242 15.46 -19.69 -6.80
N LEU A 243 16.49 -20.12 -7.56
CA LEU A 243 17.32 -19.21 -8.35
C LEU A 243 16.52 -18.59 -9.51
N ALA A 244 15.73 -19.39 -10.21
CA ALA A 244 14.83 -18.91 -11.26
C ALA A 244 13.84 -17.85 -10.73
N LEU A 245 13.22 -18.11 -9.56
CA LEU A 245 12.34 -17.16 -8.90
C LEU A 245 13.08 -15.89 -8.48
N LYS A 246 14.29 -16.00 -7.96
CA LYS A 246 15.11 -14.83 -7.60
C LYS A 246 15.34 -13.91 -8.80
N ASP A 247 15.65 -14.49 -9.97
CA ASP A 247 15.89 -13.72 -11.19
C ASP A 247 14.59 -13.12 -11.75
N GLU A 248 13.47 -13.82 -11.61
CA GLU A 248 12.15 -13.30 -11.94
C GLU A 248 11.77 -12.11 -11.06
N LEU A 249 11.90 -12.23 -9.74
CA LEU A 249 11.60 -11.14 -8.79
C LEU A 249 12.47 -9.91 -9.05
N LYS A 250 13.74 -10.11 -9.42
CA LYS A 250 14.62 -9.00 -9.84
C LYS A 250 14.05 -8.25 -11.05
N ARG A 251 13.55 -8.94 -12.06
CA ARG A 251 12.91 -8.32 -13.24
C ARG A 251 11.63 -7.57 -12.88
N LEU A 252 10.94 -8.01 -11.84
CA LEU A 252 9.76 -7.34 -11.29
C LEU A 252 10.10 -6.14 -10.39
N GLY A 253 11.39 -5.83 -10.17
CA GLY A 253 11.85 -4.68 -9.38
C GLY A 253 12.21 -4.99 -7.93
N VAL A 254 12.09 -6.26 -7.49
CA VAL A 254 12.49 -6.67 -6.14
C VAL A 254 14.01 -6.84 -6.09
N THR A 255 14.69 -5.90 -5.47
CA THR A 255 16.14 -5.96 -5.26
C THR A 255 16.46 -6.20 -3.77
N PRO A 256 17.71 -6.60 -3.44
CA PRO A 256 18.13 -6.65 -2.04
C PRO A 256 17.86 -5.36 -1.27
N ASP A 257 18.04 -4.19 -1.89
CA ASP A 257 17.91 -2.89 -1.23
C ASP A 257 16.45 -2.42 -1.08
N THR A 258 15.55 -2.93 -1.92
CA THR A 258 14.16 -2.47 -2.02
C THR A 258 13.14 -3.51 -1.53
N THR A 259 13.58 -4.63 -0.96
CA THR A 259 12.67 -5.72 -0.52
C THR A 259 11.63 -5.25 0.50
N TYR A 260 11.93 -4.21 1.29
CA TYR A 260 10.97 -3.62 2.24
C TYR A 260 9.69 -3.12 1.56
N LEU A 261 9.73 -2.73 0.28
CA LEU A 261 8.55 -2.30 -0.48
C LEU A 261 7.58 -3.45 -0.80
N TYR A 262 8.01 -4.69 -0.65
CA TYR A 262 7.25 -5.89 -1.08
C TYR A 262 6.86 -6.82 0.07
N ILE A 263 7.16 -6.48 1.32
CA ILE A 263 6.67 -7.19 2.50
C ILE A 263 5.33 -6.62 2.95
N GLN A 264 4.60 -7.33 3.80
CA GLN A 264 3.30 -6.88 4.30
C GLN A 264 3.37 -5.43 4.82
N GLY A 265 2.51 -4.56 4.28
CA GLY A 265 2.52 -3.11 4.52
C GLY A 265 2.36 -2.75 5.98
N HIS A 266 1.36 -3.30 6.66
CA HIS A 266 1.15 -3.06 8.09
C HIS A 266 2.35 -3.50 8.96
N HIS A 267 3.03 -4.61 8.60
CA HIS A 267 4.25 -5.02 9.33
C HIS A 267 5.35 -3.97 9.17
N LEU A 268 5.59 -3.51 7.93
CA LEU A 268 6.59 -2.46 7.68
C LEU A 268 6.24 -1.17 8.43
N PHE A 269 5.00 -0.72 8.32
CA PHE A 269 4.54 0.54 8.91
C PHE A 269 4.57 0.48 10.45
N ASP A 270 3.87 -0.48 11.05
CA ASP A 270 3.61 -0.51 12.49
C ASP A 270 4.75 -1.10 13.32
N ARG A 271 5.57 -2.00 12.73
CA ARG A 271 6.61 -2.74 13.48
C ARG A 271 8.03 -2.27 13.17
N VAL A 272 8.25 -1.63 12.01
CA VAL A 272 9.60 -1.21 11.59
C VAL A 272 9.71 0.31 11.56
N VAL A 273 8.93 0.98 10.71
CA VAL A 273 9.13 2.40 10.41
C VAL A 273 8.57 3.31 11.51
N LEU A 274 7.29 3.20 11.84
CA LEU A 274 6.66 4.12 12.80
C LEU A 274 7.31 4.10 14.19
N PRO A 275 7.66 2.94 14.80
CA PRO A 275 8.35 2.93 16.10
C PRO A 275 9.71 3.62 16.06
N LEU A 276 10.48 3.41 14.99
CA LEU A 276 11.78 4.05 14.80
C LEU A 276 11.63 5.56 14.63
N MET A 277 10.73 6.00 13.76
CA MET A 277 10.44 7.42 13.54
C MET A 277 9.98 8.13 14.82
N LYS A 278 9.16 7.47 15.65
CA LYS A 278 8.78 8.03 16.96
C LYS A 278 9.99 8.33 17.84
N ASN A 279 11.00 7.45 17.84
CA ASN A 279 12.24 7.68 18.60
C ASN A 279 13.07 8.83 18.00
N VAL A 280 13.20 8.87 16.67
CA VAL A 280 13.92 9.96 15.96
C VAL A 280 13.23 11.30 16.20
N CYS A 281 11.92 11.41 15.96
CA CYS A 281 11.17 12.64 16.18
C CYS A 281 11.23 13.11 17.64
N ALA A 282 11.17 12.20 18.62
CA ALA A 282 11.30 12.56 20.02
C ALA A 282 12.68 13.13 20.37
N ARG A 283 13.74 12.75 19.65
CA ARG A 283 15.09 13.35 19.80
C ARG A 283 15.14 14.73 19.17
N LEU A 284 14.62 14.87 17.96
CA LEU A 284 14.58 16.15 17.24
C LEU A 284 13.77 17.21 17.98
N VAL A 285 12.63 16.82 18.59
CA VAL A 285 11.82 17.71 19.45
C VAL A 285 12.65 18.16 20.66
N ARG A 286 13.29 17.23 21.39
CA ARG A 286 14.11 17.58 22.55
C ARG A 286 15.31 18.45 22.20
N GLU A 287 15.90 18.25 21.04
CA GLU A 287 16.97 19.09 20.53
C GLU A 287 16.48 20.52 20.31
N ARG A 288 15.34 20.70 19.62
CA ARG A 288 14.76 22.01 19.39
C ARG A 288 14.32 22.72 20.69
N GLU A 289 13.75 21.99 21.64
CA GLU A 289 13.42 22.54 22.98
C GLU A 289 14.65 23.03 23.72
N ARG A 290 15.79 22.33 23.62
CA ARG A 290 17.07 22.77 24.18
C ARG A 290 17.59 24.04 23.48
N GLU A 291 17.52 24.11 22.17
CA GLU A 291 17.91 25.32 21.43
C GLU A 291 17.08 26.54 21.86
N ILE A 292 15.76 26.39 21.97
CA ILE A 292 14.85 27.43 22.46
C ILE A 292 15.28 27.88 23.87
N SER A 293 15.60 26.92 24.76
CA SER A 293 16.07 27.22 26.11
C SER A 293 17.40 27.99 26.13
N LEU A 294 18.33 27.65 25.27
CA LEU A 294 19.65 28.30 25.18
C LEU A 294 19.58 29.70 24.56
N GLN A 295 18.67 29.93 23.62
CA GLN A 295 18.51 31.18 22.90
C GLN A 295 17.64 32.21 23.66
N SER A 296 16.84 31.76 24.60
CA SER A 296 15.92 32.61 25.36
C SER A 296 16.66 33.41 26.42
N VAL A 297 16.55 34.73 26.37
CA VAL A 297 17.18 35.66 27.35
C VAL A 297 16.36 35.75 28.64
N HIS A 298 15.02 35.63 28.53
CA HIS A 298 14.09 35.76 29.66
C HIS A 298 13.08 34.62 29.73
N ASN A 299 12.63 34.26 30.93
CA ASN A 299 11.67 33.20 31.18
C ASN A 299 10.35 33.34 30.40
N THR A 300 9.90 34.57 30.18
CA THR A 300 8.66 34.88 29.43
C THR A 300 8.87 34.54 27.94
N GLN A 301 10.01 34.92 27.37
CA GLN A 301 10.37 34.60 26.00
C GLN A 301 10.43 33.07 25.81
N TYR A 302 11.16 32.38 26.70
CA TYR A 302 11.25 30.91 26.68
C TYR A 302 9.88 30.23 26.66
N ARG A 303 8.98 30.61 27.61
CA ARG A 303 7.63 30.03 27.68
C ARG A 303 6.81 30.29 26.42
N ASN A 304 6.88 31.49 25.87
CA ASN A 304 6.15 31.83 24.65
C ASN A 304 6.65 31.04 23.45
N GLU A 305 7.96 30.99 23.22
CA GLU A 305 8.54 30.25 22.11
C GLU A 305 8.30 28.74 22.22
N LEU A 306 8.46 28.18 23.43
CA LEU A 306 8.16 26.77 23.68
C LEU A 306 6.68 26.44 23.42
N SER A 307 5.76 27.32 23.85
CA SER A 307 4.33 27.16 23.59
C SER A 307 4.01 27.22 22.10
N CYS A 308 4.57 28.19 21.38
CA CYS A 308 4.43 28.30 19.92
C CYS A 308 4.97 27.05 19.22
N TYR A 309 6.16 26.59 19.57
CA TYR A 309 6.76 25.37 19.01
C TYR A 309 5.88 24.14 19.28
N SER A 310 5.49 23.92 20.54
CA SER A 310 4.68 22.76 20.93
C SER A 310 3.31 22.72 20.25
N SER A 311 2.73 23.88 19.94
CA SER A 311 1.48 23.95 19.18
C SER A 311 1.63 23.75 17.67
N SER A 312 2.86 23.85 17.17
CA SER A 312 3.17 23.73 15.73
C SER A 312 3.60 22.33 15.29
N ILE A 313 4.03 21.47 16.23
CA ILE A 313 4.38 20.08 15.93
C ILE A 313 3.15 19.27 15.53
N SER A 314 3.36 18.30 14.63
CA SER A 314 2.29 17.48 14.04
C SER A 314 2.27 16.05 14.56
N ASP A 315 1.12 15.37 14.42
CA ASP A 315 1.05 13.93 14.69
C ASP A 315 1.81 13.13 13.62
N ILE A 316 2.74 12.31 14.08
CA ILE A 316 3.64 11.56 13.21
C ILE A 316 2.92 10.51 12.36
N THR A 317 1.93 9.83 12.91
CA THR A 317 1.20 8.77 12.21
C THR A 317 0.40 9.36 11.06
N ASN A 318 -0.31 10.45 11.32
CA ASN A 318 -1.10 11.14 10.31
C ASN A 318 -0.21 11.80 9.25
N THR A 319 0.95 12.34 9.63
CA THR A 319 1.89 12.95 8.68
C THR A 319 2.52 11.89 7.77
N LEU A 320 2.91 10.73 8.33
CA LEU A 320 3.45 9.62 7.55
C LEU A 320 2.40 9.05 6.58
N LYS A 321 1.15 8.85 7.02
CA LYS A 321 0.05 8.39 6.16
C LYS A 321 -0.28 9.35 5.02
N LYS A 322 0.05 10.62 5.17
CA LYS A 322 -0.16 11.68 4.15
C LYS A 322 1.13 12.07 3.42
N SER A 323 2.20 11.30 3.59
CA SER A 323 3.44 11.52 2.84
C SER A 323 3.22 11.25 1.35
N VAL A 324 3.72 12.14 0.51
CA VAL A 324 3.72 12.02 -0.96
C VAL A 324 5.13 11.80 -1.53
N GLY A 325 6.11 11.55 -0.68
CA GLY A 325 7.49 11.36 -1.13
C GLY A 325 7.71 10.13 -2.00
N PHE A 326 6.80 9.16 -1.96
CA PHE A 326 6.78 7.99 -2.83
C PHE A 326 6.63 8.33 -4.33
N LEU A 327 6.20 9.55 -4.67
CA LEU A 327 6.10 10.01 -6.07
C LEU A 327 7.46 10.06 -6.80
N ALA A 328 8.57 9.76 -6.13
CA ALA A 328 9.89 9.55 -6.71
C ALA A 328 10.29 8.06 -6.78
N SER A 329 9.40 7.13 -6.38
CA SER A 329 9.70 5.71 -6.29
C SER A 329 9.50 4.97 -7.62
N GLU A 330 10.22 3.84 -7.78
CA GLU A 330 10.04 2.96 -8.94
C GLU A 330 8.61 2.36 -9.04
N PRO A 331 7.97 1.88 -7.95
CA PRO A 331 6.57 1.47 -8.01
C PRO A 331 5.64 2.56 -8.54
N TYR A 332 5.83 3.81 -8.12
CA TYR A 332 5.04 4.93 -8.64
C TYR A 332 5.27 5.16 -10.14
N ASN A 333 6.50 5.09 -10.63
CA ASN A 333 6.80 5.26 -12.05
C ASN A 333 6.03 4.24 -12.91
N ARG A 334 5.91 3.00 -12.45
CA ARG A 334 5.12 1.96 -13.13
C ARG A 334 3.63 2.24 -13.11
N ILE A 335 3.08 2.75 -12.00
CA ILE A 335 1.68 3.20 -11.96
C ILE A 335 1.46 4.30 -12.98
N VAL A 336 2.38 5.26 -13.09
CA VAL A 336 2.33 6.36 -14.08
C VAL A 336 2.34 5.80 -15.51
N GLU A 337 3.19 4.84 -15.82
CA GLU A 337 3.22 4.20 -17.14
C GLU A 337 1.88 3.57 -17.51
N ASP A 338 1.24 2.87 -16.58
CA ASP A 338 -0.04 2.23 -16.84
C ASP A 338 -1.19 3.24 -16.97
N LEU A 339 -1.20 4.27 -16.13
CA LEU A 339 -2.17 5.37 -16.25
C LEU A 339 -2.00 6.13 -17.58
N THR A 340 -0.76 6.36 -18.01
CA THR A 340 -0.44 6.98 -19.30
C THR A 340 -0.97 6.14 -20.46
N LYS A 341 -0.70 4.83 -20.44
CA LYS A 341 -1.24 3.91 -21.46
C LYS A 341 -2.77 3.90 -21.51
N ALA A 342 -3.43 4.03 -20.35
CA ALA A 342 -4.89 3.99 -20.28
C ALA A 342 -5.56 5.32 -20.70
N PHE A 343 -4.92 6.46 -20.44
CA PHE A 343 -5.58 7.76 -20.52
C PHE A 343 -4.91 8.77 -21.47
N GLU A 344 -3.71 8.55 -21.96
CA GLU A 344 -2.97 9.48 -22.84
C GLU A 344 -2.74 8.91 -24.26
N LYS A 345 -3.74 8.17 -24.75
CA LYS A 345 -3.79 7.69 -26.16
C LYS A 345 -4.27 8.76 -27.09
#